data_98de98680e810db7cb6940b179afc87e
#
_entry.id   98de98680e810db7cb6940b179afc87e
#
_cell.length_a   1.000
_cell.length_b   1.000
_cell.length_c   1.000
_cell.angle_alpha   90.00
_cell.angle_beta   90.00
_cell.angle_gamma   90.00
#
_symmetry.space_group_name_H-M   'P 1'
#
loop_
_entity.id
_entity.type
_entity.pdbx_description
1 polymer ?
#
loop_
_entity_poly.entity_id
_entity_poly.type
_entity_poly.pdbx_seq_one_letter_code
_entity_poly.pdbx_strand_id
1 'polypeptide(L)'
;KTIRIYAFVLVSRFCIFTEKGNIMEHLPITLTEFDKIILKEYCNLAEGLGDYLGECYELVIHSFASFDHSVIKIVHSHSGRKEGSPITDLGLKMLSDIKKNPDFRHITYYNKNNAGKPLKSCTIAIKGKHGKVIGMLCINLYMDSPLYTFIDSIRPDASQKENIINETLAENVDELIFEKLTAARDNVFSDRNIQAVNRNREIISSLYSDGIFNMKDSVVKVASLLGISKNTVYMHIRNLKNPDKN
;
A
#
# COMPACT_ATOMS: atom_id res chain seq x y z
N LYS A 1 -19.48 -4.58 -63.41
CA LYS A 1 -19.23 -3.90 -62.12
C LYS A 1 -19.76 -4.82 -61.04
N THR A 2 -18.89 -5.66 -60.48
CA THR A 2 -19.21 -6.66 -59.46
C THR A 2 -18.85 -6.10 -58.10
N ILE A 3 -19.83 -5.82 -57.25
CA ILE A 3 -19.64 -5.43 -55.86
C ILE A 3 -19.40 -6.72 -55.07
N ARG A 4 -18.19 -6.93 -54.58
CA ARG A 4 -17.89 -7.96 -53.59
C ARG A 4 -18.23 -7.47 -52.24
N ILE A 5 -19.27 -8.03 -51.64
CA ILE A 5 -19.63 -7.85 -50.23
C ILE A 5 -18.70 -8.78 -49.42
N TYR A 6 -17.78 -8.20 -48.68
CA TYR A 6 -17.02 -8.95 -47.66
C TYR A 6 -17.87 -9.07 -46.39
N ALA A 7 -18.19 -10.30 -46.05
CA ALA A 7 -18.80 -10.62 -44.77
C ALA A 7 -17.80 -10.34 -43.66
N PHE A 8 -18.10 -9.35 -42.80
CA PHE A 8 -17.35 -9.08 -41.57
C PHE A 8 -17.73 -10.15 -40.53
N VAL A 9 -16.79 -11.05 -40.24
CA VAL A 9 -16.84 -11.86 -39.01
C VAL A 9 -16.44 -10.96 -37.86
N LEU A 10 -17.39 -10.68 -36.98
CA LEU A 10 -17.17 -9.95 -35.71
C LEU A 10 -16.29 -10.83 -34.79
N VAL A 11 -14.99 -10.64 -34.86
CA VAL A 11 -14.09 -10.96 -33.75
C VAL A 11 -13.74 -9.62 -33.12
N SER A 12 -14.05 -9.45 -31.84
CA SER A 12 -13.82 -8.24 -31.03
C SER A 12 -12.33 -7.86 -31.01
N ARG A 13 -11.88 -7.10 -32.01
CA ARG A 13 -10.54 -6.53 -32.10
C ARG A 13 -10.67 -5.01 -32.06
N PHE A 14 -10.23 -4.40 -30.99
CA PHE A 14 -10.06 -2.95 -30.91
C PHE A 14 -8.83 -2.55 -31.72
N CYS A 15 -9.04 -1.89 -32.87
CA CYS A 15 -7.97 -1.31 -33.70
C CYS A 15 -7.94 0.19 -33.52
N ILE A 16 -6.80 0.73 -33.03
CA ILE A 16 -6.54 2.18 -32.99
C ILE A 16 -5.67 2.52 -34.20
N PHE A 17 -6.14 3.44 -35.07
CA PHE A 17 -5.35 3.97 -36.19
C PHE A 17 -4.32 4.97 -35.67
N THR A 18 -3.04 4.80 -36.01
CA THR A 18 -2.01 5.83 -35.88
C THR A 18 -1.86 6.61 -37.18
N GLU A 19 -1.40 7.85 -37.14
CA GLU A 19 -1.19 8.73 -38.32
C GLU A 19 -0.30 8.15 -39.43
N LYS A 20 0.30 6.98 -39.24
CA LYS A 20 1.13 6.26 -40.22
C LYS A 20 0.53 4.95 -40.72
N GLY A 21 -0.76 4.71 -40.56
CA GLY A 21 -1.44 3.55 -41.12
C GLY A 21 -1.06 2.19 -40.49
N ASN A 22 -0.27 2.14 -39.45
CA ASN A 22 0.01 0.92 -38.72
C ASN A 22 -1.09 0.65 -37.67
N ILE A 23 -1.82 -0.44 -37.85
CA ILE A 23 -2.78 -0.95 -36.87
C ILE A 23 -1.96 -1.53 -35.71
N MET A 24 -1.95 -0.83 -34.57
CA MET A 24 -1.35 -1.38 -33.37
C MET A 24 -2.41 -2.23 -32.64
N GLU A 25 -2.36 -3.55 -32.84
CA GLU A 25 -3.23 -4.49 -32.14
C GLU A 25 -2.84 -4.52 -30.64
N HIS A 26 -3.68 -3.94 -29.78
CA HIS A 26 -3.62 -4.17 -28.36
C HIS A 26 -4.38 -5.48 -28.04
N LEU A 27 -3.67 -6.59 -27.96
CA LEU A 27 -4.26 -7.84 -27.53
C LEU A 27 -4.22 -7.95 -25.99
N PRO A 28 -5.28 -8.48 -25.37
CA PRO A 28 -5.24 -8.90 -23.99
C PRO A 28 -4.08 -9.88 -23.73
N ILE A 29 -3.55 -9.86 -22.51
CA ILE A 29 -2.42 -10.70 -22.15
C ILE A 29 -2.89 -11.90 -21.31
N THR A 30 -2.20 -13.02 -21.43
CA THR A 30 -2.36 -14.14 -20.51
C THR A 30 -1.52 -13.87 -19.26
N LEU A 31 -2.17 -13.93 -18.09
CA LEU A 31 -1.54 -13.76 -16.77
C LEU A 31 -1.04 -15.11 -16.25
N THR A 32 0.15 -15.12 -15.68
CA THR A 32 0.65 -16.23 -14.85
C THR A 32 0.05 -16.14 -13.44
N GLU A 33 0.15 -17.20 -12.64
CA GLU A 33 -0.28 -17.16 -11.24
C GLU A 33 0.49 -16.09 -10.44
N PHE A 34 1.77 -15.91 -10.74
CA PHE A 34 2.56 -14.85 -10.13
C PHE A 34 2.05 -13.45 -10.48
N ASP A 35 1.64 -13.22 -11.75
CA ASP A 35 1.05 -11.94 -12.17
C ASP A 35 -0.26 -11.66 -11.44
N LYS A 36 -1.08 -12.68 -11.21
CA LYS A 36 -2.34 -12.56 -10.44
C LYS A 36 -2.08 -12.18 -8.98
N ILE A 37 -1.04 -12.74 -8.35
CA ILE A 37 -0.63 -12.37 -6.99
C ILE A 37 -0.22 -10.89 -6.97
N ILE A 38 0.61 -10.44 -7.91
CA ILE A 38 1.02 -9.02 -7.99
C ILE A 38 -0.22 -8.11 -8.12
N LEU A 39 -1.15 -8.42 -9.02
CA LEU A 39 -2.35 -7.60 -9.19
C LEU A 39 -3.20 -7.56 -7.92
N LYS A 40 -3.30 -8.67 -7.19
CA LYS A 40 -4.00 -8.71 -5.89
C LYS A 40 -3.33 -7.80 -4.86
N GLU A 41 -2.00 -7.82 -4.77
CA GLU A 41 -1.27 -6.92 -3.85
C GLU A 41 -1.45 -5.44 -4.23
N TYR A 42 -1.53 -5.12 -5.53
CA TYR A 42 -1.88 -3.77 -5.95
C TYR A 42 -3.32 -3.38 -5.62
N CYS A 43 -4.26 -4.32 -5.59
CA CYS A 43 -5.61 -4.05 -5.09
C CYS A 43 -5.60 -3.70 -3.59
N ASN A 44 -4.87 -4.47 -2.77
CA ASN A 44 -4.68 -4.19 -1.34
C ASN A 44 -3.99 -2.81 -1.13
N LEU A 45 -2.97 -2.51 -1.93
CA LEU A 45 -2.29 -1.21 -1.92
C LEU A 45 -3.26 -0.06 -2.25
N ALA A 46 -4.14 -0.25 -3.24
CA ALA A 46 -5.11 0.77 -3.63
C ALA A 46 -6.13 1.04 -2.51
N GLU A 47 -6.56 0.00 -1.78
CA GLU A 47 -7.43 0.16 -0.60
C GLU A 47 -6.74 0.99 0.48
N GLY A 48 -5.53 0.60 0.91
CA GLY A 48 -4.80 1.35 1.92
C GLY A 48 -4.45 2.78 1.50
N LEU A 49 -4.09 3.00 0.23
CA LEU A 49 -3.88 4.35 -0.30
C LEU A 49 -5.19 5.16 -0.36
N GLY A 50 -6.33 4.52 -0.67
CA GLY A 50 -7.63 5.18 -0.67
C GLY A 50 -7.98 5.68 0.73
N ASP A 51 -7.86 4.82 1.73
CA ASP A 51 -8.09 5.18 3.14
C ASP A 51 -7.18 6.34 3.58
N TYR A 52 -5.90 6.30 3.20
CA TYR A 52 -4.92 7.33 3.56
C TYR A 52 -5.16 8.66 2.86
N LEU A 53 -5.50 8.65 1.57
CA LEU A 53 -5.68 9.85 0.74
C LEU A 53 -7.08 10.49 0.92
N GLY A 54 -8.08 9.69 1.30
CA GLY A 54 -9.44 10.12 1.53
C GLY A 54 -10.28 10.25 0.26
N GLU A 55 -11.55 10.63 0.46
CA GLU A 55 -12.60 10.56 -0.57
C GLU A 55 -12.39 11.46 -1.79
N CYS A 56 -11.51 12.47 -1.73
CA CYS A 56 -11.22 13.32 -2.90
C CYS A 56 -10.45 12.58 -4.00
N TYR A 57 -9.95 11.38 -3.71
CA TYR A 57 -9.16 10.55 -4.63
C TYR A 57 -9.93 9.32 -5.06
N GLU A 58 -9.99 9.06 -6.37
CA GLU A 58 -10.40 7.79 -6.95
C GLU A 58 -9.17 7.00 -7.36
N LEU A 59 -9.07 5.74 -6.92
CA LEU A 59 -7.99 4.83 -7.33
C LEU A 59 -8.57 3.68 -8.13
N VAL A 60 -7.95 3.37 -9.26
CA VAL A 60 -8.42 2.32 -10.19
C VAL A 60 -7.27 1.40 -10.56
N ILE A 61 -7.45 0.09 -10.32
CA ILE A 61 -6.54 -0.93 -10.83
C ILE A 61 -7.11 -1.54 -12.09
N HIS A 62 -6.33 -1.48 -13.16
CA HIS A 62 -6.63 -2.14 -14.43
C HIS A 62 -5.78 -3.38 -14.60
N SER A 63 -6.40 -4.48 -15.01
CA SER A 63 -5.74 -5.67 -15.54
C SER A 63 -5.80 -5.66 -17.06
N PHE A 64 -4.70 -6.02 -17.71
CA PHE A 64 -4.65 -6.16 -19.17
C PHE A 64 -4.98 -7.56 -19.67
N ALA A 65 -5.50 -8.43 -18.80
CA ALA A 65 -6.04 -9.73 -19.19
C ALA A 65 -7.34 -9.61 -20.00
N SER A 66 -8.10 -8.53 -19.80
CA SER A 66 -9.31 -8.20 -20.56
C SER A 66 -9.43 -6.68 -20.64
N PHE A 67 -9.72 -6.14 -21.82
CA PHE A 67 -9.99 -4.71 -21.97
C PHE A 67 -11.45 -4.37 -21.73
N ASP A 68 -12.35 -5.33 -22.01
CA ASP A 68 -13.79 -5.16 -21.78
C ASP A 68 -14.15 -5.20 -20.29
N HIS A 69 -13.32 -5.85 -19.49
CA HIS A 69 -13.47 -5.98 -18.04
C HIS A 69 -12.15 -5.65 -17.33
N SER A 70 -11.53 -4.52 -17.68
CA SER A 70 -10.18 -4.23 -17.23
C SER A 70 -10.09 -3.74 -15.79
N VAL A 71 -11.13 -3.08 -15.27
CA VAL A 71 -11.16 -2.61 -13.87
C VAL A 71 -11.34 -3.79 -12.94
N ILE A 72 -10.31 -4.11 -12.18
CA ILE A 72 -10.34 -5.19 -11.19
C ILE A 72 -10.49 -4.68 -9.76
N LYS A 73 -10.23 -3.39 -9.53
CA LYS A 73 -10.47 -2.69 -8.27
C LYS A 73 -10.72 -1.21 -8.51
N ILE A 74 -11.65 -0.64 -7.75
CA ILE A 74 -11.88 0.80 -7.70
C ILE A 74 -12.17 1.22 -6.26
N VAL A 75 -11.55 2.30 -5.81
CA VAL A 75 -11.73 2.88 -4.49
C VAL A 75 -12.22 4.32 -4.68
N HIS A 76 -13.22 4.73 -3.93
CA HIS A 76 -13.88 6.04 -3.99
C HIS A 76 -14.32 6.41 -5.42
N SER A 77 -15.23 5.61 -6.01
CA SER A 77 -15.67 5.81 -7.39
C SER A 77 -16.44 7.14 -7.56
N HIS A 78 -15.80 8.14 -8.17
CA HIS A 78 -16.42 9.40 -8.60
C HIS A 78 -16.87 9.35 -10.06
N SER A 79 -16.27 8.49 -10.85
CA SER A 79 -16.56 8.32 -12.27
C SER A 79 -17.84 7.54 -12.54
N GLY A 80 -18.48 6.95 -11.51
CA GLY A 80 -19.61 6.02 -11.65
C GLY A 80 -19.21 4.65 -12.21
N ARG A 81 -17.91 4.40 -12.42
CA ARG A 81 -17.36 3.11 -12.85
C ARG A 81 -17.35 2.13 -11.68
N LYS A 82 -17.29 0.86 -11.99
CA LYS A 82 -17.25 -0.25 -11.03
C LYS A 82 -16.27 -1.32 -11.48
N GLU A 83 -15.98 -2.25 -10.62
CA GLU A 83 -15.23 -3.46 -10.99
C GLU A 83 -15.92 -4.16 -12.16
N GLY A 84 -15.14 -4.63 -13.13
CA GLY A 84 -15.61 -5.13 -14.42
C GLY A 84 -15.87 -4.06 -15.49
N SER A 85 -15.72 -2.76 -15.21
CA SER A 85 -15.80 -1.72 -16.23
C SER A 85 -14.68 -1.86 -17.27
N PRO A 86 -14.91 -1.46 -18.55
CA PRO A 86 -13.88 -1.54 -19.59
C PRO A 86 -12.75 -0.54 -19.38
N ILE A 87 -11.65 -0.72 -20.11
CA ILE A 87 -10.58 0.28 -20.18
C ILE A 87 -11.08 1.53 -20.90
N THR A 88 -10.56 2.72 -20.54
CA THR A 88 -10.88 3.97 -21.23
C THR A 88 -9.98 4.20 -22.44
N ASP A 89 -10.39 5.11 -23.35
CA ASP A 89 -9.56 5.61 -24.46
C ASP A 89 -8.21 6.14 -23.98
N LEU A 90 -8.21 6.93 -22.90
CA LEU A 90 -6.98 7.40 -22.26
C LEU A 90 -6.14 6.24 -21.72
N GLY A 91 -6.77 5.22 -21.13
CA GLY A 91 -6.09 4.02 -20.66
C GLY A 91 -5.43 3.24 -21.80
N LEU A 92 -6.08 3.13 -22.95
CA LEU A 92 -5.50 2.51 -24.15
C LEU A 92 -4.32 3.33 -24.68
N LYS A 93 -4.42 4.65 -24.70
CA LYS A 93 -3.30 5.53 -25.06
C LYS A 93 -2.11 5.35 -24.12
N MET A 94 -2.34 5.33 -22.81
CA MET A 94 -1.30 5.09 -21.81
C MET A 94 -0.64 3.72 -22.00
N LEU A 95 -1.42 2.68 -22.28
CA LEU A 95 -0.88 1.35 -22.59
C LEU A 95 0.04 1.38 -23.83
N SER A 96 -0.34 2.14 -24.88
CA SER A 96 0.52 2.34 -26.05
C SER A 96 1.84 3.00 -25.69
N ASP A 97 1.80 4.06 -24.88
CA ASP A 97 3.00 4.81 -24.46
C ASP A 97 3.90 3.97 -23.54
N ILE A 98 3.31 3.18 -22.64
CA ILE A 98 4.04 2.21 -21.81
C ILE A 98 4.76 1.17 -22.67
N LYS A 99 4.09 0.63 -23.72
CA LYS A 99 4.69 -0.38 -24.61
C LYS A 99 5.84 0.16 -25.45
N LYS A 100 5.79 1.44 -25.80
CA LYS A 100 6.87 2.12 -26.56
C LYS A 100 8.10 2.45 -25.72
N ASN A 101 7.93 2.56 -24.43
CA ASN A 101 9.00 2.89 -23.49
C ASN A 101 9.13 1.79 -22.41
N PRO A 102 10.04 0.82 -22.56
CA PRO A 102 10.25 -0.26 -21.60
C PRO A 102 10.61 0.24 -20.18
N ASP A 103 11.19 1.44 -20.06
CA ASP A 103 11.56 2.05 -18.79
C ASP A 103 10.44 2.87 -18.17
N PHE A 104 9.28 2.93 -18.81
CA PHE A 104 8.12 3.62 -18.27
C PHE A 104 7.75 3.05 -16.91
N ARG A 105 7.60 3.94 -15.93
CA ARG A 105 7.20 3.60 -14.56
C ARG A 105 5.87 4.26 -14.20
N HIS A 106 5.81 5.59 -14.34
CA HIS A 106 4.64 6.39 -14.04
C HIS A 106 4.66 7.71 -14.81
N ILE A 107 3.49 8.32 -14.90
CA ILE A 107 3.32 9.68 -15.42
C ILE A 107 2.25 10.40 -14.61
N THR A 108 2.49 11.68 -14.30
CA THR A 108 1.49 12.59 -13.71
C THR A 108 1.06 13.60 -14.75
N TYR A 109 -0.23 13.85 -14.86
CA TYR A 109 -0.83 14.75 -15.85
C TYR A 109 -2.12 15.37 -15.34
N TYR A 110 -2.62 16.37 -16.08
CA TYR A 110 -3.92 16.99 -15.85
C TYR A 110 -4.88 16.60 -16.97
N ASN A 111 -6.11 16.30 -16.61
CA ASN A 111 -7.20 15.96 -17.54
C ASN A 111 -8.53 16.51 -17.02
N LYS A 112 -9.61 16.14 -17.67
CA LYS A 112 -10.99 16.48 -17.26
C LYS A 112 -11.84 15.22 -17.26
N ASN A 113 -12.79 15.14 -16.34
CA ASN A 113 -13.82 14.11 -16.36
C ASN A 113 -14.89 14.40 -17.44
N ASN A 114 -15.86 13.51 -17.59
CA ASN A 114 -16.97 13.65 -18.56
C ASN A 114 -17.82 14.91 -18.34
N ALA A 115 -17.85 15.45 -17.13
CA ALA A 115 -18.53 16.72 -16.79
C ALA A 115 -17.64 17.96 -17.03
N GLY A 116 -16.46 17.81 -17.60
CA GLY A 116 -15.49 18.89 -17.86
C GLY A 116 -14.74 19.40 -16.64
N LYS A 117 -14.87 18.73 -15.49
CA LYS A 117 -14.22 19.11 -14.24
C LYS A 117 -12.75 18.69 -14.23
N PRO A 118 -11.85 19.51 -13.68
CA PRO A 118 -10.42 19.25 -13.70
C PRO A 118 -10.03 18.11 -12.76
N LEU A 119 -9.11 17.26 -13.24
CA LEU A 119 -8.49 16.19 -12.49
C LEU A 119 -6.97 16.33 -12.54
N LYS A 120 -6.29 16.02 -11.44
CA LYS A 120 -4.87 15.69 -11.43
C LYS A 120 -4.72 14.18 -11.32
N SER A 121 -4.12 13.57 -12.32
CA SER A 121 -4.04 12.12 -12.45
C SER A 121 -2.59 11.62 -12.43
N CYS A 122 -2.40 10.42 -11.92
CA CYS A 122 -1.15 9.67 -12.01
C CYS A 122 -1.47 8.26 -12.52
N THR A 123 -0.74 7.81 -13.54
CA THR A 123 -0.81 6.44 -14.04
C THR A 123 0.53 5.75 -13.79
N ILE A 124 0.50 4.61 -13.09
CA ILE A 124 1.64 3.80 -12.71
C ILE A 124 1.53 2.44 -13.41
N ALA A 125 2.57 2.03 -14.13
CA ALA A 125 2.61 0.72 -14.78
C ALA A 125 2.84 -0.39 -13.75
N ILE A 126 2.01 -1.43 -13.78
CA ILE A 126 2.18 -2.64 -12.97
C ILE A 126 2.93 -3.66 -13.82
N LYS A 127 4.13 -4.04 -13.37
CA LYS A 127 4.98 -5.01 -14.05
C LYS A 127 4.92 -6.34 -13.33
N GLY A 128 4.65 -7.40 -14.07
CA GLY A 128 4.66 -8.78 -13.61
C GLY A 128 5.98 -9.49 -13.90
N LYS A 129 5.91 -10.80 -14.08
CA LYS A 129 7.06 -11.65 -14.36
C LYS A 129 7.85 -11.15 -15.58
N HIS A 130 9.17 -11.12 -15.45
CA HIS A 130 10.12 -10.65 -16.48
C HIS A 130 9.91 -9.21 -16.94
N GLY A 131 9.33 -8.34 -16.10
CA GLY A 131 9.09 -6.93 -16.43
C GLY A 131 7.95 -6.68 -17.43
N LYS A 132 7.16 -7.71 -17.77
CA LYS A 132 5.98 -7.60 -18.62
C LYS A 132 4.94 -6.72 -17.95
N VAL A 133 4.43 -5.70 -18.65
CA VAL A 133 3.36 -4.86 -18.11
C VAL A 133 2.05 -5.64 -18.12
N ILE A 134 1.46 -5.82 -16.94
CA ILE A 134 0.28 -6.66 -16.71
C ILE A 134 -0.96 -5.85 -16.35
N GLY A 135 -0.80 -4.58 -15.99
CA GLY A 135 -1.86 -3.70 -15.60
C GLY A 135 -1.35 -2.28 -15.34
N MET A 136 -2.21 -1.45 -14.81
CA MET A 136 -1.87 -0.10 -14.34
C MET A 136 -2.72 0.29 -13.13
N LEU A 137 -2.12 1.10 -12.25
CA LEU A 137 -2.80 1.84 -11.19
C LEU A 137 -2.99 3.28 -11.67
N CYS A 138 -4.23 3.76 -11.65
CA CYS A 138 -4.59 5.15 -11.88
C CYS A 138 -5.04 5.78 -10.57
N ILE A 139 -4.47 6.94 -10.22
CA ILE A 139 -4.82 7.75 -9.06
C ILE A 139 -5.34 9.09 -9.60
N ASN A 140 -6.57 9.45 -9.27
CA ASN A 140 -7.24 10.64 -9.78
C ASN A 140 -7.68 11.52 -8.59
N LEU A 141 -7.11 12.72 -8.47
CA LEU A 141 -7.60 13.73 -7.54
C LEU A 141 -8.67 14.57 -8.25
N TYR A 142 -9.86 14.60 -7.71
CA TYR A 142 -10.97 15.43 -8.16
C TYR A 142 -10.80 16.85 -7.59
N MET A 143 -10.29 17.77 -8.42
CA MET A 143 -9.91 19.12 -8.02
C MET A 143 -11.12 20.04 -7.77
N ASP A 144 -12.33 19.63 -8.12
CA ASP A 144 -13.59 20.31 -7.83
C ASP A 144 -14.24 19.80 -6.53
N SER A 145 -13.61 18.88 -5.81
CA SER A 145 -14.06 18.46 -4.48
C SER A 145 -14.02 19.66 -3.52
N PRO A 146 -15.02 19.78 -2.63
CA PRO A 146 -15.03 20.85 -1.63
C PRO A 146 -13.78 20.80 -0.74
N LEU A 147 -13.17 21.97 -0.49
CA LEU A 147 -11.95 22.04 0.30
C LEU A 147 -12.10 21.42 1.71
N TYR A 148 -13.29 21.53 2.32
CA TYR A 148 -13.55 20.92 3.62
C TYR A 148 -13.43 19.39 3.59
N THR A 149 -13.85 18.71 2.50
CA THR A 149 -13.72 17.25 2.36
C THR A 149 -12.26 16.84 2.33
N PHE A 150 -11.41 17.62 1.64
CA PHE A 150 -9.96 17.40 1.64
C PHE A 150 -9.35 17.65 3.04
N ILE A 151 -9.76 18.72 3.72
CA ILE A 151 -9.27 19.00 5.08
C ILE A 151 -9.72 17.92 6.07
N ASP A 152 -10.97 17.44 5.95
CA ASP A 152 -11.47 16.40 6.85
C ASP A 152 -10.75 15.05 6.64
N SER A 153 -10.29 14.74 5.41
CA SER A 153 -9.52 13.51 5.15
C SER A 153 -8.15 13.47 5.82
N ILE A 154 -7.57 14.63 6.17
CA ILE A 154 -6.26 14.74 6.85
C ILE A 154 -6.39 15.01 8.36
N ARG A 155 -7.61 15.17 8.87
CA ARG A 155 -7.85 15.36 10.30
C ARG A 155 -8.01 14.01 11.00
N PRO A 156 -7.39 13.83 12.18
CA PRO A 156 -7.76 12.71 13.06
C PRO A 156 -9.23 12.86 13.45
N ASP A 157 -10.04 11.86 13.28
CA ASP A 157 -11.39 11.84 13.82
C ASP A 157 -11.38 11.75 15.36
N ALA A 158 -12.55 11.91 15.99
CA ALA A 158 -12.63 11.89 17.45
C ALA A 158 -12.21 10.54 18.06
N SER A 159 -12.39 9.44 17.35
CA SER A 159 -12.01 8.09 17.79
C SER A 159 -10.51 7.86 17.70
N GLN A 160 -9.85 8.52 16.76
CA GLN A 160 -8.40 8.40 16.54
C GLN A 160 -7.59 9.30 17.48
N LYS A 161 -8.19 10.37 18.03
CA LYS A 161 -7.48 11.26 18.96
C LYS A 161 -7.04 10.57 20.25
N GLU A 162 -7.76 9.53 20.68
CA GLU A 162 -7.42 8.74 21.87
C GLU A 162 -6.37 7.66 21.57
N ASN A 163 -6.11 7.36 20.29
CA ASN A 163 -5.22 6.29 19.82
C ASN A 163 -3.97 6.83 19.12
N ILE A 164 -3.44 7.98 19.54
CA ILE A 164 -2.16 8.45 19.00
C ILE A 164 -1.07 7.46 19.41
N ILE A 165 -0.57 6.71 18.43
CA ILE A 165 0.52 5.77 18.63
C ILE A 165 1.81 6.55 18.79
N ASN A 166 2.46 6.42 19.95
CA ASN A 166 3.78 6.98 20.17
C ASN A 166 4.82 6.06 19.53
N GLU A 167 5.46 6.53 18.48
CA GLU A 167 6.55 5.82 17.81
C GLU A 167 7.90 6.35 18.29
N THR A 168 8.83 5.46 18.59
CA THR A 168 10.22 5.81 18.90
C THR A 168 11.03 5.77 17.63
N LEU A 169 11.43 6.94 17.12
CA LEU A 169 12.25 7.09 15.92
C LEU A 169 13.74 7.14 16.29
N ALA A 170 14.35 5.99 16.54
CA ALA A 170 15.77 5.88 16.89
C ALA A 170 16.64 5.74 15.63
N GLU A 171 17.82 6.34 15.63
CA GLU A 171 18.78 6.27 14.53
C GLU A 171 19.45 4.88 14.43
N ASN A 172 19.54 4.16 15.54
CA ASN A 172 20.14 2.82 15.60
C ASN A 172 19.51 1.96 16.70
N VAL A 173 19.83 0.65 16.65
CA VAL A 173 19.27 -0.34 17.60
C VAL A 173 19.66 -0.05 19.05
N ASP A 174 20.83 0.50 19.31
CA ASP A 174 21.30 0.79 20.66
C ASP A 174 20.50 1.92 21.30
N GLU A 175 20.25 2.95 20.55
CA GLU A 175 19.41 4.08 20.95
C GLU A 175 17.97 3.62 21.20
N LEU A 176 17.39 2.82 20.29
CA LEU A 176 16.05 2.28 20.47
C LEU A 176 15.93 1.45 21.76
N ILE A 177 16.92 0.57 22.05
CA ILE A 177 16.92 -0.23 23.27
C ILE A 177 17.02 0.68 24.49
N PHE A 178 17.88 1.71 24.44
CA PHE A 178 18.07 2.65 25.54
C PHE A 178 16.80 3.46 25.82
N GLU A 179 16.15 4.02 24.79
CA GLU A 179 14.92 4.81 24.96
C GLU A 179 13.76 3.97 25.48
N LYS A 180 13.56 2.77 24.89
CA LYS A 180 12.50 1.86 25.36
C LYS A 180 12.73 1.36 26.78
N LEU A 181 13.98 1.08 27.14
CA LEU A 181 14.32 0.71 28.52
C LEU A 181 14.11 1.87 29.49
N THR A 182 14.46 3.09 29.10
CA THR A 182 14.25 4.29 29.92
C THR A 182 12.77 4.50 30.15
N ALA A 183 11.94 4.47 29.10
CA ALA A 183 10.50 4.61 29.22
C ALA A 183 9.87 3.50 30.10
N ALA A 184 10.25 2.25 29.90
CA ALA A 184 9.78 1.13 30.72
C ALA A 184 10.19 1.29 32.20
N ARG A 185 11.41 1.76 32.46
CA ARG A 185 11.91 2.04 33.80
C ARG A 185 11.12 3.15 34.48
N ASP A 186 10.89 4.27 33.79
CA ASP A 186 10.14 5.40 34.32
C ASP A 186 8.69 5.00 34.67
N ASN A 187 8.04 4.24 33.81
CA ASN A 187 6.71 3.69 34.05
C ASN A 187 6.68 2.79 35.30
N VAL A 188 7.62 1.84 35.39
CA VAL A 188 7.69 0.89 36.52
C VAL A 188 8.03 1.59 37.83
N PHE A 189 8.88 2.63 37.82
CA PHE A 189 9.26 3.34 39.03
C PHE A 189 8.20 4.35 39.49
N SER A 190 7.36 4.83 38.60
CA SER A 190 6.21 5.69 38.92
C SER A 190 5.01 4.92 39.49
N ASP A 191 4.88 3.61 39.16
CA ASP A 191 3.81 2.77 39.71
C ASP A 191 4.11 2.31 41.12
N ARG A 192 3.35 2.85 42.07
CA ARG A 192 3.47 2.52 43.51
C ARG A 192 3.06 1.11 43.88
N ASN A 193 2.35 0.42 43.01
CA ASN A 193 1.91 -0.96 43.25
C ASN A 193 3.03 -1.97 42.93
N ILE A 194 4.06 -1.57 42.21
CA ILE A 194 5.17 -2.46 41.83
C ILE A 194 6.21 -2.45 42.98
N GLN A 195 6.32 -3.58 43.67
CA GLN A 195 7.34 -3.78 44.68
C GLN A 195 8.76 -3.75 44.08
N ALA A 196 9.72 -3.22 44.83
CA ALA A 196 11.11 -3.03 44.39
C ALA A 196 11.74 -4.34 43.85
N VAL A 197 11.41 -5.50 44.45
CA VAL A 197 11.90 -6.83 44.03
C VAL A 197 11.41 -7.25 42.63
N ASN A 198 10.28 -6.74 42.21
CA ASN A 198 9.64 -7.08 40.94
C ASN A 198 9.99 -6.11 39.79
N ARG A 199 10.64 -4.97 40.08
CA ARG A 199 10.87 -3.92 39.07
C ARG A 199 11.60 -4.42 37.84
N ASN A 200 12.68 -5.15 38.00
CA ASN A 200 13.43 -5.67 36.84
C ASN A 200 12.59 -6.66 36.02
N ARG A 201 11.74 -7.45 36.67
CA ARG A 201 10.82 -8.36 36.00
C ARG A 201 9.82 -7.58 35.13
N GLU A 202 9.21 -6.53 35.70
CA GLU A 202 8.20 -5.74 35.00
C GLU A 202 8.82 -4.94 33.83
N ILE A 203 10.03 -4.37 34.01
CA ILE A 203 10.77 -3.73 32.91
C ILE A 203 11.06 -4.72 31.79
N ILE A 204 11.55 -5.93 32.12
CA ILE A 204 11.83 -6.97 31.12
C ILE A 204 10.54 -7.44 30.44
N SER A 205 9.41 -7.52 31.17
CA SER A 205 8.11 -7.85 30.64
C SER A 205 7.64 -6.82 29.61
N SER A 206 7.76 -5.52 29.91
CA SER A 206 7.44 -4.44 28.97
C SER A 206 8.29 -4.52 27.70
N LEU A 207 9.61 -4.63 27.86
CA LEU A 207 10.53 -4.76 26.72
C LEU A 207 10.27 -6.02 25.88
N TYR A 208 9.83 -7.10 26.50
CA TYR A 208 9.45 -8.32 25.79
C TYR A 208 8.18 -8.12 24.97
N SER A 209 7.16 -7.47 25.53
CA SER A 209 5.92 -7.13 24.85
C SER A 209 6.16 -6.16 23.66
N ASP A 210 7.10 -5.23 23.82
CA ASP A 210 7.54 -4.31 22.78
C ASP A 210 8.41 -4.99 21.70
N GLY A 211 8.73 -6.27 21.83
CA GLY A 211 9.51 -7.02 20.85
C GLY A 211 11.02 -6.70 20.85
N ILE A 212 11.55 -5.98 21.83
CA ILE A 212 12.96 -5.55 21.90
C ILE A 212 13.92 -6.75 21.86
N PHE A 213 13.53 -7.88 22.43
CA PHE A 213 14.36 -9.09 22.47
C PHE A 213 14.43 -9.86 21.13
N ASN A 214 13.74 -9.39 20.08
CA ASN A 214 13.92 -9.88 18.72
C ASN A 214 15.14 -9.24 18.02
N MET A 215 15.72 -8.19 18.62
CA MET A 215 16.87 -7.49 18.07
C MET A 215 18.17 -8.18 18.49
N LYS A 216 19.17 -8.14 17.59
CA LYS A 216 20.49 -8.70 17.86
C LYS A 216 21.12 -8.04 19.09
N ASP A 217 21.77 -8.83 19.93
CA ASP A 217 22.50 -8.42 21.14
C ASP A 217 21.66 -7.68 22.20
N SER A 218 20.32 -7.57 22.04
CA SER A 218 19.44 -6.85 22.94
C SER A 218 19.49 -7.35 24.39
N VAL A 219 19.55 -8.67 24.61
CA VAL A 219 19.69 -9.26 25.95
C VAL A 219 20.95 -8.78 26.65
N VAL A 220 22.07 -8.71 25.92
CA VAL A 220 23.36 -8.24 26.48
C VAL A 220 23.29 -6.79 26.88
N LYS A 221 22.71 -5.95 26.02
CA LYS A 221 22.55 -4.50 26.24
C LYS A 221 21.61 -4.20 27.40
N VAL A 222 20.44 -4.83 27.40
CA VAL A 222 19.46 -4.69 28.50
C VAL A 222 20.07 -5.15 29.84
N ALA A 223 20.76 -6.29 29.86
CA ALA A 223 21.44 -6.77 31.08
C ALA A 223 22.47 -5.77 31.59
N SER A 224 23.30 -5.21 30.70
CA SER A 224 24.29 -4.16 31.04
C SER A 224 23.63 -2.90 31.58
N LEU A 225 22.60 -2.41 30.92
CA LEU A 225 21.89 -1.17 31.33
C LEU A 225 21.11 -1.31 32.65
N LEU A 226 20.58 -2.51 32.95
CA LEU A 226 19.93 -2.80 34.22
C LEU A 226 20.89 -3.22 35.33
N GLY A 227 22.18 -3.43 35.05
CA GLY A 227 23.16 -3.91 36.03
C GLY A 227 22.90 -5.34 36.51
N ILE A 228 22.30 -6.21 35.66
CA ILE A 228 21.98 -7.61 36.01
C ILE A 228 22.69 -8.58 35.05
N SER A 229 22.69 -9.88 35.42
CA SER A 229 23.26 -10.90 34.54
C SER A 229 22.40 -11.18 33.33
N LYS A 230 23.02 -11.57 32.20
CA LYS A 230 22.29 -12.08 31.00
C LYS A 230 21.38 -13.24 31.35
N ASN A 231 21.83 -14.12 32.26
CA ASN A 231 21.06 -15.26 32.69
C ASN A 231 19.77 -14.85 33.43
N THR A 232 19.82 -13.74 34.18
CA THR A 232 18.63 -13.17 34.81
C THR A 232 17.63 -12.69 33.78
N VAL A 233 18.08 -12.00 32.74
CA VAL A 233 17.20 -11.57 31.63
C VAL A 233 16.60 -12.77 30.92
N TYR A 234 17.40 -13.78 30.57
CA TYR A 234 16.89 -15.02 29.95
C TYR A 234 15.90 -15.77 30.84
N MET A 235 16.12 -15.81 32.15
CA MET A 235 15.20 -16.41 33.11
C MET A 235 13.84 -15.71 33.05
N HIS A 236 13.79 -14.38 33.09
CA HIS A 236 12.55 -13.63 33.01
C HIS A 236 11.83 -13.86 31.66
N ILE A 237 12.56 -13.80 30.53
CA ILE A 237 11.99 -14.05 29.21
C ILE A 237 11.40 -15.47 29.11
N ARG A 238 12.09 -16.49 29.67
CA ARG A 238 11.61 -17.86 29.66
C ARG A 238 10.31 -18.02 30.47
N ASN A 239 10.23 -17.35 31.62
CA ASN A 239 9.03 -17.36 32.47
C ASN A 239 7.82 -16.69 31.76
N LEU A 240 8.06 -15.63 30.96
CA LEU A 240 7.03 -14.98 30.15
C LEU A 240 6.52 -15.88 29.02
N LYS A 241 7.41 -16.71 28.43
CA LYS A 241 7.04 -17.66 27.37
C LYS A 241 6.23 -18.87 27.86
N ASN A 242 6.41 -19.26 29.14
CA ASN A 242 5.80 -20.44 29.72
C ASN A 242 5.16 -20.09 31.10
N PRO A 243 4.04 -19.36 31.13
CA PRO A 243 3.42 -18.94 32.39
C PRO A 243 2.90 -20.10 33.24
N ASP A 244 2.60 -21.26 32.61
CA ASP A 244 1.98 -22.44 33.27
C ASP A 244 2.99 -23.41 33.96
N LYS A 245 4.27 -23.03 34.10
CA LYS A 245 5.30 -23.90 34.71
C LYS A 245 5.83 -23.39 36.06
N ASN A 246 5.15 -22.46 36.69
CA ASN A 246 5.47 -22.01 38.06
C ASN A 246 4.33 -22.29 39.04
#